data_45d69a54ef2fb2c2391d05fed3d0e2f9
#
_entry.id   45d69a54ef2fb2c2391d05fed3d0e2f9
#
_cell.length_a   1.000
_cell.length_b   1.000
_cell.length_c   1.000
_cell.angle_alpha   90.00
_cell.angle_beta   90.00
_cell.angle_gamma   90.00
#
_symmetry.space_group_name_H-M   'P 1'
#
loop_
_entity.id
_entity.type
_entity.pdbx_description
1 polymer ?
#
loop_
_entity_poly.entity_id
_entity_poly.type
_entity_poly.pdbx_seq_one_letter_code
_entity_poly.pdbx_strand_id
1 'polypeptide(L)'
;MKRWIAPGVLALFVIGMLTYGVNFYHQEQLEHAKEPVRGEITVYTDLPNNITTLLADRYEEEKNVKVTVMPLTEEQMAQRSASNVADTSGDLVLTSEDNLVVGANTGKYAPIVNERIDEVRDTFKDPNGYWVGL
;
A
#
# COMPACT_ATOMS: atom_id res chain seq x y z
N MET A 1 -15.99 -17.28 -67.23
CA MET A 1 -14.92 -17.50 -66.25
C MET A 1 -15.48 -17.14 -64.87
N LYS A 2 -15.80 -18.13 -64.07
CA LYS A 2 -16.23 -17.90 -62.67
C LYS A 2 -14.97 -17.73 -61.80
N ARG A 3 -14.86 -16.56 -61.20
CA ARG A 3 -13.76 -16.25 -60.26
C ARG A 3 -13.96 -17.02 -58.96
N TRP A 4 -13.18 -18.08 -58.75
CA TRP A 4 -13.14 -18.88 -57.51
C TRP A 4 -12.02 -18.33 -56.57
N ILE A 5 -12.18 -17.08 -56.14
CA ILE A 5 -11.19 -16.47 -55.23
C ILE A 5 -11.75 -16.33 -53.78
N ALA A 6 -13.01 -16.70 -53.58
CA ALA A 6 -13.69 -16.34 -52.31
C ALA A 6 -13.40 -17.19 -51.07
N PRO A 7 -13.30 -18.52 -51.04
CA PRO A 7 -13.25 -19.23 -49.76
C PRO A 7 -11.89 -19.17 -49.03
N GLY A 8 -10.77 -19.13 -49.78
CA GLY A 8 -9.43 -19.13 -49.18
C GLY A 8 -9.06 -17.80 -48.53
N VAL A 9 -9.45 -16.69 -49.16
CA VAL A 9 -9.15 -15.33 -48.61
C VAL A 9 -10.01 -15.04 -47.40
N LEU A 10 -11.27 -15.49 -47.38
CA LEU A 10 -12.19 -15.32 -46.26
C LEU A 10 -11.72 -16.15 -45.06
N ALA A 11 -11.24 -17.38 -45.25
CA ALA A 11 -10.70 -18.22 -44.19
C ALA A 11 -9.43 -17.63 -43.55
N LEU A 12 -8.54 -17.04 -44.33
CA LEU A 12 -7.33 -16.38 -43.84
C LEU A 12 -7.69 -15.11 -43.03
N PHE A 13 -8.73 -14.38 -43.42
CA PHE A 13 -9.18 -13.19 -42.72
C PHE A 13 -9.81 -13.51 -41.35
N VAL A 14 -10.60 -14.60 -41.27
CA VAL A 14 -11.21 -15.10 -40.03
C VAL A 14 -10.14 -15.63 -39.07
N ILE A 15 -9.15 -16.36 -39.57
CA ILE A 15 -8.02 -16.85 -38.76
C ILE A 15 -7.18 -15.66 -38.26
N GLY A 16 -6.94 -14.65 -39.06
CA GLY A 16 -6.24 -13.43 -38.68
C GLY A 16 -6.97 -12.64 -37.60
N MET A 17 -8.30 -12.50 -37.71
CA MET A 17 -9.11 -11.84 -36.67
C MET A 17 -9.17 -12.63 -35.34
N LEU A 18 -9.25 -13.96 -35.41
CA LEU A 18 -9.24 -14.81 -34.21
C LEU A 18 -7.89 -14.75 -33.50
N THR A 19 -6.79 -14.82 -34.22
CA THR A 19 -5.43 -14.71 -33.61
C THR A 19 -5.17 -13.31 -33.05
N TYR A 20 -5.65 -12.25 -33.72
CA TYR A 20 -5.53 -10.88 -33.24
C TYR A 20 -6.39 -10.64 -32.00
N GLY A 21 -7.64 -11.13 -31.99
CA GLY A 21 -8.53 -11.05 -30.85
C GLY A 21 -8.00 -11.82 -29.62
N VAL A 22 -7.48 -13.02 -29.82
CA VAL A 22 -6.90 -13.82 -28.71
C VAL A 22 -5.64 -13.16 -28.14
N ASN A 23 -4.78 -12.57 -28.98
CA ASN A 23 -3.61 -11.83 -28.52
C ASN A 23 -4.00 -10.54 -27.77
N PHE A 24 -5.03 -9.84 -28.23
CA PHE A 24 -5.52 -8.63 -27.56
C PHE A 24 -6.11 -8.96 -26.17
N TYR A 25 -6.93 -10.01 -26.08
CA TYR A 25 -7.46 -10.51 -24.81
C TYR A 25 -6.35 -11.01 -23.87
N HIS A 26 -5.29 -11.59 -24.39
CA HIS A 26 -4.17 -12.07 -23.57
C HIS A 26 -3.33 -10.91 -23.03
N GLN A 27 -3.19 -9.83 -23.78
CA GLN A 27 -2.48 -8.63 -23.31
C GLN A 27 -3.28 -7.88 -22.26
N GLU A 28 -4.61 -7.74 -22.41
CA GLU A 28 -5.44 -7.13 -21.34
C GLU A 28 -5.41 -7.95 -20.05
N GLN A 29 -5.37 -9.28 -20.13
CA GLN A 29 -5.24 -10.12 -18.92
C GLN A 29 -3.84 -10.03 -18.29
N LEU A 30 -2.81 -9.77 -19.06
CA LEU A 30 -1.44 -9.56 -18.54
C LEU A 30 -1.26 -8.18 -17.92
N GLU A 31 -1.97 -7.15 -18.40
CA GLU A 31 -1.98 -5.82 -17.77
C GLU A 31 -2.78 -5.80 -16.46
N HIS A 32 -3.76 -6.71 -16.29
CA HIS A 32 -4.48 -6.93 -15.04
C HIS A 32 -3.84 -7.99 -14.14
N ALA A 33 -2.79 -8.67 -14.55
CA ALA A 33 -1.94 -9.44 -13.65
C ALA A 33 -1.29 -8.42 -12.69
N LYS A 34 -1.84 -8.30 -11.46
CA LYS A 34 -1.25 -7.48 -10.39
C LYS A 34 0.24 -7.79 -10.35
N GLU A 35 1.06 -6.75 -10.49
CA GLU A 35 2.49 -6.88 -10.21
C GLU A 35 2.68 -7.63 -8.88
N PRO A 36 3.69 -8.49 -8.76
CA PRO A 36 3.95 -9.19 -7.50
C PRO A 36 4.08 -8.17 -6.38
N VAL A 37 3.46 -8.46 -5.25
CA VAL A 37 3.52 -7.60 -4.04
C VAL A 37 4.99 -7.31 -3.72
N ARG A 38 5.35 -6.03 -3.61
CA ARG A 38 6.74 -5.59 -3.43
C ARG A 38 7.25 -5.78 -2.01
N GLY A 39 6.35 -6.01 -1.05
CA GLY A 39 6.68 -6.18 0.35
C GLY A 39 5.46 -6.25 1.24
N GLU A 40 5.69 -6.38 2.52
CA GLU A 40 4.66 -6.37 3.55
C GLU A 40 5.08 -5.40 4.65
N ILE A 41 4.13 -4.60 5.15
CA ILE A 41 4.31 -3.75 6.33
C ILE A 41 3.27 -4.08 7.39
N THR A 42 3.67 -4.04 8.65
CA THR A 42 2.81 -4.23 9.81
C THR A 42 2.58 -2.90 10.51
N VAL A 43 1.31 -2.54 10.66
CA VAL A 43 0.87 -1.28 11.26
C VAL A 43 0.12 -1.56 12.55
N TYR A 44 0.62 -1.05 13.68
CA TYR A 44 -0.10 -1.04 14.95
C TYR A 44 -0.92 0.24 15.09
N THR A 45 -2.17 0.10 15.57
CA THR A 45 -3.07 1.25 15.64
C THR A 45 -4.14 1.07 16.70
N ASP A 46 -4.52 2.16 17.37
CA ASP A 46 -5.68 2.30 18.23
C ASP A 46 -6.78 3.16 17.57
N LEU A 47 -6.57 3.56 16.31
CA LEU A 47 -7.58 4.29 15.54
C LEU A 47 -8.75 3.38 15.15
N PRO A 48 -9.95 3.95 14.88
CA PRO A 48 -11.10 3.19 14.43
C PRO A 48 -10.84 2.40 13.14
N ASN A 49 -11.32 1.16 13.09
CA ASN A 49 -11.09 0.24 11.98
C ASN A 49 -11.50 0.79 10.61
N ASN A 50 -12.57 1.58 10.53
CA ASN A 50 -13.03 2.17 9.28
C ASN A 50 -12.01 3.14 8.67
N ILE A 51 -11.26 3.84 9.51
CA ILE A 51 -10.20 4.76 9.05
C ILE A 51 -8.97 3.96 8.65
N THR A 52 -8.53 3.04 9.48
CA THR A 52 -7.31 2.27 9.25
C THR A 52 -7.41 1.33 8.08
N THR A 53 -8.57 0.68 7.88
CA THR A 53 -8.81 -0.16 6.70
C THR A 53 -8.76 0.67 5.43
N LEU A 54 -9.42 1.84 5.41
CA LEU A 54 -9.41 2.71 4.23
C LEU A 54 -8.00 3.16 3.86
N LEU A 55 -7.19 3.53 4.83
CA LEU A 55 -5.79 3.95 4.61
C LEU A 55 -4.93 2.77 4.13
N ALA A 56 -5.10 1.58 4.73
CA ALA A 56 -4.38 0.38 4.35
C ALA A 56 -4.69 -0.02 2.90
N ASP A 57 -5.98 -0.15 2.56
CA ASP A 57 -6.44 -0.53 1.22
C ASP A 57 -5.89 0.43 0.15
N ARG A 58 -5.97 1.74 0.43
CA ARG A 58 -5.47 2.75 -0.50
C ARG A 58 -3.96 2.68 -0.68
N TYR A 59 -3.23 2.45 0.39
CA TYR A 59 -1.77 2.31 0.32
C TYR A 59 -1.36 1.04 -0.42
N GLU A 60 -2.06 -0.07 -0.20
CA GLU A 60 -1.86 -1.32 -0.94
C GLU A 60 -2.07 -1.12 -2.45
N GLU A 61 -3.15 -0.44 -2.84
CA GLU A 61 -3.45 -0.14 -4.24
C GLU A 61 -2.39 0.76 -4.89
N GLU A 62 -1.97 1.82 -4.20
CA GLU A 62 -1.02 2.80 -4.75
C GLU A 62 0.42 2.29 -4.81
N LYS A 63 0.84 1.48 -3.83
CA LYS A 63 2.24 1.09 -3.65
C LYS A 63 2.52 -0.37 -3.97
N ASN A 64 1.48 -1.18 -4.16
CA ASN A 64 1.59 -2.63 -4.35
C ASN A 64 2.36 -3.32 -3.21
N VAL A 65 2.07 -2.90 -1.98
CA VAL A 65 2.64 -3.41 -0.73
C VAL A 65 1.50 -3.95 0.11
N LYS A 66 1.63 -5.12 0.68
CA LYS A 66 0.64 -5.67 1.61
C LYS A 66 0.71 -4.95 2.95
N VAL A 67 -0.44 -4.54 3.48
CA VAL A 67 -0.53 -3.87 4.79
C VAL A 67 -1.28 -4.77 5.78
N THR A 68 -0.59 -5.20 6.83
CA THR A 68 -1.18 -5.96 7.93
C THR A 68 -1.47 -5.00 9.08
N VAL A 69 -2.76 -4.76 9.34
CA VAL A 69 -3.20 -3.89 10.43
C VAL A 69 -3.39 -4.72 11.71
N MET A 70 -2.72 -4.30 12.78
CA MET A 70 -2.80 -4.89 14.12
C MET A 70 -3.53 -3.91 15.06
N PRO A 71 -4.84 -4.08 15.26
CA PRO A 71 -5.61 -3.19 16.13
C PRO A 71 -5.26 -3.41 17.61
N LEU A 72 -5.08 -2.33 18.32
CA LEU A 72 -4.87 -2.30 19.76
C LEU A 72 -5.96 -1.45 20.44
N THR A 73 -6.18 -1.65 21.74
CA THR A 73 -6.93 -0.70 22.55
C THR A 73 -6.07 0.52 22.87
N GLU A 74 -6.70 1.64 23.25
CA GLU A 74 -5.96 2.82 23.73
C GLU A 74 -5.00 2.48 24.87
N GLU A 75 -5.43 1.65 25.82
CA GLU A 75 -4.59 1.21 26.93
C GLU A 75 -3.38 0.39 26.46
N GLN A 76 -3.60 -0.56 25.55
CA GLN A 76 -2.51 -1.36 24.98
C GLN A 76 -1.52 -0.49 24.20
N MET A 77 -2.01 0.50 23.46
CA MET A 77 -1.16 1.42 22.71
C MET A 77 -0.34 2.31 23.66
N ALA A 78 -0.96 2.86 24.71
CA ALA A 78 -0.27 3.64 25.72
C ALA A 78 0.80 2.83 26.45
N GLN A 79 0.50 1.60 26.84
CA GLN A 79 1.48 0.69 27.44
C GLN A 79 2.64 0.38 26.50
N ARG A 80 2.35 0.13 25.21
CA ARG A 80 3.36 -0.13 24.19
C ARG A 80 4.28 1.08 24.00
N SER A 81 3.73 2.28 23.92
CA SER A 81 4.48 3.52 23.75
C SER A 81 5.37 3.83 24.96
N ALA A 82 4.90 3.56 26.18
CA ALA A 82 5.62 3.82 27.42
C ALA A 82 6.64 2.71 27.79
N SER A 83 6.55 1.53 27.20
CA SER A 83 7.43 0.40 27.52
C SER A 83 8.88 0.70 27.14
N ASN A 84 9.80 0.34 28.01
CA ASN A 84 11.25 0.42 27.73
C ASN A 84 11.78 -0.81 26.95
N VAL A 85 10.92 -1.77 26.63
CA VAL A 85 11.31 -2.96 25.86
C VAL A 85 11.37 -2.60 24.39
N ALA A 86 12.47 -2.90 23.73
CA ALA A 86 12.58 -2.77 22.28
C ALA A 86 11.56 -3.70 21.61
N ASP A 87 10.71 -3.12 20.78
CA ASP A 87 9.70 -3.84 20.03
C ASP A 87 9.96 -3.67 18.53
N THR A 88 10.39 -4.74 17.91
CA THR A 88 10.73 -4.80 16.48
C THR A 88 9.64 -5.48 15.66
N SER A 89 8.47 -5.76 16.24
CA SER A 89 7.40 -6.54 15.61
C SER A 89 6.55 -5.76 14.60
N GLY A 90 6.62 -4.43 14.60
CA GLY A 90 5.88 -3.57 13.68
C GLY A 90 6.77 -2.58 12.94
N ASP A 91 6.32 -2.18 11.77
CA ASP A 91 7.03 -1.23 10.91
C ASP A 91 6.53 0.20 11.10
N LEU A 92 5.24 0.36 11.43
CA LEU A 92 4.58 1.64 11.56
C LEU A 92 3.59 1.64 12.73
N VAL A 93 3.42 2.82 13.34
CA VAL A 93 2.40 3.08 14.37
C VAL A 93 1.51 4.23 13.94
N LEU A 94 0.19 4.03 13.99
CA LEU A 94 -0.83 5.06 13.80
C LEU A 94 -1.60 5.22 15.08
N THR A 95 -1.45 6.36 15.78
CA THR A 95 -2.05 6.62 17.08
C THR A 95 -2.18 8.11 17.35
N SER A 96 -2.68 8.48 18.53
CA SER A 96 -2.74 9.87 18.98
C SER A 96 -1.35 10.49 19.16
N GLU A 97 -1.27 11.82 19.04
CA GLU A 97 -0.04 12.57 19.26
C GLU A 97 0.62 12.29 20.61
N ASP A 98 -0.18 12.17 21.67
CA ASP A 98 0.32 11.89 23.03
C ASP A 98 1.12 10.57 23.07
N ASN A 99 0.61 9.52 22.44
CA ASN A 99 1.30 8.24 22.34
C ASN A 99 2.55 8.33 21.46
N LEU A 100 2.52 9.13 20.39
CA LEU A 100 3.67 9.35 19.51
C LEU A 100 4.80 10.07 20.24
N VAL A 101 4.47 11.10 21.02
CA VAL A 101 5.46 11.84 21.83
C VAL A 101 6.09 10.92 22.89
N VAL A 102 5.29 10.11 23.59
CA VAL A 102 5.80 9.14 24.56
C VAL A 102 6.69 8.11 23.88
N GLY A 103 6.27 7.55 22.75
CA GLY A 103 7.06 6.57 21.99
C GLY A 103 8.39 7.14 21.46
N ALA A 104 8.40 8.39 21.00
CA ALA A 104 9.62 9.07 20.58
C ALA A 104 10.59 9.28 21.75
N ASN A 105 10.08 9.72 22.91
CA ASN A 105 10.87 9.95 24.11
C ASN A 105 11.45 8.64 24.72
N THR A 106 10.77 7.53 24.51
CA THR A 106 11.25 6.19 24.93
C THR A 106 12.14 5.51 23.89
N GLY A 107 12.45 6.21 22.78
CA GLY A 107 13.36 5.69 21.75
C GLY A 107 12.76 4.57 20.86
N LYS A 108 11.43 4.53 20.74
CA LYS A 108 10.70 3.49 19.98
C LYS A 108 10.80 3.67 18.47
N TYR A 109 10.98 4.89 18.01
CA TYR A 109 10.88 5.23 16.60
C TYR A 109 12.23 5.54 15.96
N ALA A 110 12.40 5.14 14.72
CA ALA A 110 13.47 5.61 13.88
C ALA A 110 13.09 6.96 13.23
N PRO A 111 14.05 7.84 12.95
CA PRO A 111 13.78 9.08 12.21
C PRO A 111 13.16 8.78 10.84
N ILE A 112 12.14 9.54 10.48
CA ILE A 112 11.49 9.42 9.18
C ILE A 112 12.32 10.21 8.17
N VAL A 113 12.88 9.53 7.17
CA VAL A 113 13.65 10.13 6.09
C VAL A 113 12.77 10.15 4.83
N ASN A 114 12.06 11.26 4.62
CA ASN A 114 11.21 11.44 3.44
C ASN A 114 11.12 12.93 3.10
N GLU A 115 11.35 13.28 1.84
CA GLU A 115 11.29 14.67 1.34
C GLU A 115 9.91 15.32 1.55
N ARG A 116 8.83 14.53 1.55
CA ARG A 116 7.47 15.04 1.80
C ARG A 116 7.22 15.50 3.24
N ILE A 117 8.07 15.14 4.20
CA ILE A 117 7.96 15.61 5.57
C ILE A 117 8.21 17.11 5.67
N ASP A 118 9.04 17.66 4.80
CA ASP A 118 9.31 19.09 4.74
C ASP A 118 8.08 19.90 4.31
N GLU A 119 7.14 19.26 3.60
CA GLU A 119 5.86 19.86 3.19
C GLU A 119 4.85 19.93 4.34
N VAL A 120 5.03 19.12 5.40
CA VAL A 120 4.15 19.13 6.58
C VAL A 120 4.49 20.32 7.46
N ARG A 121 3.46 21.05 7.93
CA ARG A 121 3.66 22.20 8.82
C ARG A 121 4.35 21.75 10.11
N ASP A 122 5.23 22.59 10.63
CA ASP A 122 6.02 22.29 11.84
C ASP A 122 5.16 21.98 13.07
N THR A 123 3.93 22.49 13.13
CA THR A 123 2.96 22.19 14.20
C THR A 123 2.39 20.78 14.16
N PHE A 124 2.55 20.06 13.04
CA PHE A 124 2.07 18.71 12.84
C PHE A 124 3.19 17.68 12.64
N LYS A 125 4.38 17.99 13.10
CA LYS A 125 5.51 17.04 13.06
C LYS A 125 6.43 17.22 14.26
N ASP A 126 7.11 16.14 14.59
CA ASP A 126 8.16 16.18 15.59
C ASP A 126 9.37 16.98 15.10
N PRO A 127 9.94 17.90 15.89
CA PRO A 127 11.15 18.65 15.50
C PRO A 127 12.36 17.74 15.18
N ASN A 128 12.42 16.54 15.75
CA ASN A 128 13.47 15.57 15.52
C ASN A 128 13.12 14.54 14.43
N GLY A 129 11.93 14.63 13.84
CA GLY A 129 11.51 13.80 12.72
C GLY A 129 11.09 12.38 13.07
N TYR A 130 10.69 12.10 14.31
CA TYR A 130 10.27 10.76 14.71
C TYR A 130 8.81 10.47 14.42
N TRP A 131 7.96 11.48 14.27
CA TRP A 131 6.56 11.34 13.94
C TRP A 131 6.04 12.51 13.10
N VAL A 132 4.92 12.28 12.45
CA VAL A 132 4.20 13.26 11.63
C VAL A 132 2.71 13.10 11.83
N GLY A 133 1.99 14.21 11.95
CA GLY A 133 0.54 14.27 11.98
C GLY A 133 -0.08 14.16 10.57
N LEU A 134 -1.30 13.64 10.53
CA LEU A 134 -2.10 13.53 9.30
C LEU A 134 -3.06 14.71 9.19
#